data_b806a584160920416e04d313e7378145
#
_entry.id   b806a584160920416e04d313e7378145
#
_cell.length_a   1.000
_cell.length_b   1.000
_cell.length_c   1.000
_cell.angle_alpha   90.00
_cell.angle_beta   90.00
_cell.angle_gamma   90.00
#
_symmetry.space_group_name_H-M   'P 1'
#
loop_
_entity.id
_entity.type
_entity.pdbx_description
1 polymer ?
#
loop_
_entity_poly.entity_id
_entity_poly.type
_entity_poly.pdbx_seq_one_letter_code
_entity_poly.pdbx_strand_id
1 'polypeptide(L)'
;MKSCLYLITLFASGVLASGASATRVVPENKLVPLIAQALSDSFELEQGKLMLETSRALAPVSVPVDTANISIKLVAQPYTRPTSFMKAQYSVIADGVTVGQQTSFFRAQLIQDVWIAQQVIQRGVTLSEAKLVKKKTDVINLRDSIWIGKPDTSQQLVTTVSAGTVLQERHLRRTPAIYRNQTVEAVLSHKALEIRLRVLALEDGAPGDVIRLRNTSSAKEIRGTVINSREVKVTF
;
A
#
# COMPACT_ATOMS: atom_id res chain seq x y z
N MET A 1 -94.22 13.52 -18.20
CA MET A 1 -93.71 14.19 -16.99
C MET A 1 -92.63 13.29 -16.35
N LYS A 2 -91.34 13.60 -16.55
CA LYS A 2 -90.21 13.28 -15.68
C LYS A 2 -88.94 13.87 -16.35
N SER A 3 -88.56 15.01 -15.85
CA SER A 3 -87.31 15.68 -16.21
C SER A 3 -86.09 14.84 -15.79
N CYS A 4 -85.16 14.62 -16.67
CA CYS A 4 -83.88 14.03 -16.39
C CYS A 4 -82.80 15.09 -16.50
N LEU A 5 -82.28 15.49 -15.36
CA LEU A 5 -81.24 16.51 -15.22
C LEU A 5 -79.89 15.85 -15.50
N TYR A 6 -79.20 16.19 -16.57
CA TYR A 6 -77.87 15.76 -16.89
C TYR A 6 -76.85 16.65 -16.17
N LEU A 7 -76.14 16.05 -15.18
CA LEU A 7 -75.05 16.70 -14.48
C LEU A 7 -73.75 16.49 -15.28
N ILE A 8 -73.28 17.57 -15.91
CA ILE A 8 -71.99 17.58 -16.64
C ILE A 8 -70.90 17.79 -15.61
N THR A 9 -70.13 16.73 -15.30
CA THR A 9 -68.88 16.80 -14.50
C THR A 9 -67.72 17.20 -15.40
N LEU A 10 -67.23 18.40 -15.22
CA LEU A 10 -66.03 18.93 -15.88
C LEU A 10 -64.81 18.26 -15.25
N PHE A 11 -64.15 17.33 -15.97
CA PHE A 11 -62.86 16.81 -15.61
C PHE A 11 -61.80 17.86 -15.96
N ALA A 12 -61.27 18.54 -14.93
CA ALA A 12 -60.08 19.37 -15.07
C ALA A 12 -58.85 18.47 -15.19
N SER A 13 -58.37 18.26 -16.40
CA SER A 13 -57.09 17.61 -16.69
C SER A 13 -55.96 18.50 -16.18
N GLY A 14 -55.51 18.25 -14.94
CA GLY A 14 -54.27 18.84 -14.42
C GLY A 14 -53.08 18.33 -15.23
N VAL A 15 -52.59 19.14 -16.16
CA VAL A 15 -51.29 18.94 -16.78
C VAL A 15 -50.23 19.15 -15.69
N LEU A 16 -49.71 18.06 -15.17
CA LEU A 16 -48.46 18.10 -14.36
C LEU A 16 -47.35 18.56 -15.30
N ALA A 17 -47.04 19.86 -15.26
CA ALA A 17 -45.84 20.40 -15.86
C ALA A 17 -44.64 19.70 -15.16
N SER A 18 -44.07 18.70 -15.83
CA SER A 18 -42.78 18.15 -15.48
C SER A 18 -41.75 19.26 -15.65
N GLY A 19 -41.45 19.98 -14.58
CA GLY A 19 -40.39 20.97 -14.55
C GLY A 19 -39.07 20.32 -14.93
N ALA A 20 -38.59 20.56 -16.12
CA ALA A 20 -37.24 20.19 -16.53
C ALA A 20 -36.27 20.94 -15.64
N SER A 21 -35.78 20.27 -14.58
CA SER A 21 -34.73 20.84 -13.74
C SER A 21 -33.52 21.14 -14.62
N ALA A 22 -33.04 22.37 -14.56
CA ALA A 22 -31.84 22.75 -15.27
C ALA A 22 -30.69 21.81 -14.87
N THR A 23 -29.97 21.31 -15.85
CA THR A 23 -28.82 20.38 -15.62
C THR A 23 -27.52 21.05 -16.03
N ARG A 24 -26.44 20.68 -15.35
CA ARG A 24 -25.08 21.07 -15.72
C ARG A 24 -24.23 19.83 -15.97
N VAL A 25 -23.29 19.93 -16.91
CA VAL A 25 -22.32 18.86 -17.15
C VAL A 25 -21.20 18.96 -16.10
N VAL A 26 -20.86 17.83 -15.48
CA VAL A 26 -19.73 17.74 -14.55
C VAL A 26 -18.45 17.67 -15.38
N PRO A 27 -17.51 18.60 -15.20
CA PRO A 27 -16.28 18.60 -15.97
C PRO A 27 -15.36 17.46 -15.55
N GLU A 28 -14.59 16.94 -16.51
CA GLU A 28 -13.68 15.80 -16.34
C GLU A 28 -12.65 16.02 -15.22
N ASN A 29 -12.13 17.24 -15.08
CA ASN A 29 -11.17 17.62 -14.03
C ASN A 29 -11.74 17.49 -12.60
N LYS A 30 -13.06 17.40 -12.44
CA LYS A 30 -13.72 17.08 -11.15
C LYS A 30 -14.00 15.59 -11.01
N LEU A 31 -14.35 14.89 -12.09
CA LEU A 31 -14.67 13.46 -12.05
C LEU A 31 -13.42 12.59 -11.85
N VAL A 32 -12.33 12.88 -12.55
CA VAL A 32 -11.10 12.06 -12.49
C VAL A 32 -10.52 11.98 -11.05
N PRO A 33 -10.40 13.07 -10.29
CA PRO A 33 -9.95 12.97 -8.89
C PRO A 33 -10.87 12.14 -8.00
N LEU A 34 -12.20 12.24 -8.20
CA LEU A 34 -13.16 11.43 -7.42
C LEU A 34 -13.05 9.93 -7.76
N ILE A 35 -12.84 9.60 -9.03
CA ILE A 35 -12.60 8.22 -9.46
C ILE A 35 -11.27 7.71 -8.89
N ALA A 36 -10.22 8.54 -8.91
CA ALA A 36 -8.93 8.18 -8.32
C ALA A 36 -9.05 7.93 -6.81
N GLN A 37 -9.82 8.74 -6.10
CA GLN A 37 -10.08 8.54 -4.68
C GLN A 37 -10.84 7.23 -4.43
N ALA A 38 -11.93 6.98 -5.14
CA ALA A 38 -12.71 5.76 -5.00
C ALA A 38 -11.89 4.49 -5.30
N LEU A 39 -10.99 4.55 -6.28
CA LEU A 39 -10.04 3.46 -6.56
C LEU A 39 -9.00 3.32 -5.47
N SER A 40 -8.44 4.42 -4.96
CA SER A 40 -7.47 4.38 -3.86
C SER A 40 -8.07 3.73 -2.61
N ASP A 41 -9.30 4.10 -2.27
CA ASP A 41 -10.03 3.52 -1.13
C ASP A 41 -10.29 2.02 -1.34
N SER A 42 -10.64 1.61 -2.56
CA SER A 42 -10.89 0.19 -2.87
C SER A 42 -9.62 -0.67 -2.89
N PHE A 43 -8.45 -0.08 -3.08
CA PHE A 43 -7.15 -0.76 -2.98
C PHE A 43 -6.55 -0.68 -1.57
N GLU A 44 -7.22 0.01 -0.63
CA GLU A 44 -6.72 0.23 0.73
C GLU A 44 -5.30 0.83 0.73
N LEU A 45 -5.07 1.82 -0.16
CA LEU A 45 -3.77 2.44 -0.30
C LEU A 45 -3.46 3.30 0.93
N GLU A 46 -2.69 2.75 1.85
CA GLU A 46 -2.24 3.49 3.05
C GLU A 46 -1.25 4.61 2.71
N GLN A 47 -0.50 4.45 1.61
CA GLN A 47 0.55 5.38 1.22
C GLN A 47 0.57 5.63 -0.28
N GLY A 48 1.00 6.84 -0.63
CA GLY A 48 1.06 7.26 -2.01
C GLY A 48 -0.23 7.90 -2.52
N LYS A 49 -0.14 8.46 -3.70
CA LYS A 49 -1.25 9.12 -4.41
C LYS A 49 -1.44 8.45 -5.76
N LEU A 50 -2.62 7.88 -5.96
CA LEU A 50 -3.03 7.37 -7.27
C LEU A 50 -3.37 8.56 -8.18
N MET A 51 -2.67 8.69 -9.27
CA MET A 51 -2.94 9.67 -10.33
C MET A 51 -3.50 8.92 -11.54
N LEU A 52 -4.59 9.46 -12.07
CA LEU A 52 -5.26 8.92 -13.25
C LEU A 52 -5.19 9.92 -14.39
N GLU A 53 -4.87 9.43 -15.56
CA GLU A 53 -4.99 10.13 -16.83
C GLU A 53 -5.97 9.36 -17.71
N THR A 54 -6.95 10.05 -18.29
CA THR A 54 -7.94 9.41 -19.15
C THR A 54 -7.32 9.04 -20.48
N SER A 55 -7.53 7.81 -20.92
CA SER A 55 -7.09 7.36 -22.25
C SER A 55 -7.98 7.90 -23.38
N ARG A 56 -9.23 8.26 -23.04
CA ARG A 56 -10.23 8.90 -23.90
C ARG A 56 -11.07 9.82 -23.04
N ALA A 57 -11.61 10.89 -23.61
CA ALA A 57 -12.54 11.79 -22.92
C ALA A 57 -13.65 10.99 -22.24
N LEU A 58 -13.98 11.35 -21.01
CA LEU A 58 -15.08 10.74 -20.29
C LEU A 58 -16.40 11.12 -20.95
N ALA A 59 -17.35 10.18 -20.95
CA ALA A 59 -18.70 10.53 -21.39
C ALA A 59 -19.28 11.63 -20.47
N PRO A 60 -19.99 12.63 -21.03
CA PRO A 60 -20.53 13.72 -20.23
C PRO A 60 -21.55 13.21 -19.21
N VAL A 61 -21.45 13.67 -17.98
CA VAL A 61 -22.40 13.39 -16.91
C VAL A 61 -23.15 14.66 -16.59
N SER A 62 -24.47 14.63 -16.77
CA SER A 62 -25.34 15.75 -16.42
C SER A 62 -25.91 15.54 -15.03
N VAL A 63 -25.82 16.57 -14.18
CA VAL A 63 -26.40 16.60 -12.84
C VAL A 63 -27.31 17.81 -12.71
N PRO A 64 -28.30 17.82 -11.79
CA PRO A 64 -29.08 19.03 -11.48
C PRO A 64 -28.16 20.20 -11.11
N VAL A 65 -28.54 21.43 -11.50
CA VAL A 65 -27.70 22.62 -11.26
C VAL A 65 -27.44 22.85 -9.76
N ASP A 66 -28.41 22.53 -8.93
CA ASP A 66 -28.42 22.67 -7.48
C ASP A 66 -27.67 21.54 -6.73
N THR A 67 -27.12 20.54 -7.45
CA THR A 67 -26.34 19.44 -6.84
C THR A 67 -25.19 19.98 -6.01
N ALA A 68 -25.22 19.69 -4.71
CA ALA A 68 -24.18 20.07 -3.74
C ALA A 68 -23.04 19.07 -3.70
N ASN A 69 -23.35 17.76 -3.69
CA ASN A 69 -22.37 16.70 -3.51
C ASN A 69 -22.35 15.74 -4.70
N ILE A 70 -21.15 15.47 -5.18
CA ILE A 70 -20.92 14.45 -6.22
C ILE A 70 -19.95 13.42 -5.65
N SER A 71 -20.33 12.15 -5.73
CA SER A 71 -19.48 11.03 -5.33
C SER A 71 -19.46 9.93 -6.37
N ILE A 72 -18.47 9.07 -6.29
CA ILE A 72 -18.27 7.93 -7.19
C ILE A 72 -18.41 6.64 -6.38
N LYS A 73 -19.18 5.71 -6.91
CA LYS A 73 -19.27 4.33 -6.39
C LYS A 73 -18.77 3.37 -7.46
N LEU A 74 -17.75 2.59 -7.14
CA LEU A 74 -17.29 1.53 -8.03
C LEU A 74 -18.34 0.42 -8.11
N VAL A 75 -18.62 -0.04 -9.33
CA VAL A 75 -19.57 -1.13 -9.58
C VAL A 75 -18.87 -2.48 -9.55
N ALA A 76 -17.64 -2.52 -10.08
CA ALA A 76 -16.80 -3.70 -10.05
C ALA A 76 -15.33 -3.31 -9.95
N GLN A 77 -14.57 -4.09 -9.20
CA GLN A 77 -13.13 -3.94 -9.03
C GLN A 77 -12.44 -5.22 -9.49
N PRO A 78 -12.01 -5.31 -10.76
CA PRO A 78 -11.37 -6.52 -11.28
C PRO A 78 -9.90 -6.68 -10.87
N TYR A 79 -9.33 -5.67 -10.20
CA TYR A 79 -7.92 -5.63 -9.83
C TYR A 79 -7.75 -5.73 -8.32
N THR A 80 -6.75 -6.49 -7.87
CA THR A 80 -6.35 -6.57 -6.45
C THR A 80 -5.32 -5.51 -6.07
N ARG A 81 -4.71 -4.86 -7.07
CA ARG A 81 -3.72 -3.78 -6.90
C ARG A 81 -3.77 -2.82 -8.10
N PRO A 82 -3.29 -1.57 -7.95
CA PRO A 82 -3.16 -0.66 -9.07
C PRO A 82 -2.25 -1.22 -10.17
N THR A 83 -2.58 -0.94 -11.42
CA THR A 83 -1.79 -1.25 -12.60
C THR A 83 -1.70 -0.03 -13.51
N SER A 84 -0.66 0.06 -14.36
CA SER A 84 -0.45 1.21 -15.26
C SER A 84 -1.61 1.47 -16.20
N PHE A 85 -2.42 0.45 -16.50
CA PHE A 85 -3.64 0.58 -17.29
C PHE A 85 -4.79 -0.07 -16.54
N MET A 86 -5.83 0.70 -16.27
CA MET A 86 -6.99 0.24 -15.52
C MET A 86 -8.28 0.56 -16.25
N LYS A 87 -9.22 -0.37 -16.18
CA LYS A 87 -10.62 -0.19 -16.54
C LYS A 87 -11.39 0.01 -15.24
N ALA A 88 -12.10 1.11 -15.09
CA ALA A 88 -13.02 1.31 -13.97
C ALA A 88 -14.46 1.38 -14.46
N GLN A 89 -15.33 0.63 -13.79
CA GLN A 89 -16.78 0.70 -13.94
C GLN A 89 -17.35 1.35 -12.69
N TYR A 90 -18.02 2.48 -12.86
CA TYR A 90 -18.46 3.31 -11.74
C TYR A 90 -19.80 3.96 -11.99
N SER A 91 -20.51 4.24 -10.92
CA SER A 91 -21.71 5.06 -10.89
C SER A 91 -21.39 6.44 -10.34
N VAL A 92 -21.91 7.47 -10.98
CA VAL A 92 -21.86 8.85 -10.47
C VAL A 92 -23.12 9.09 -9.66
N ILE A 93 -22.94 9.57 -8.45
CA ILE A 93 -23.99 9.83 -7.47
C ILE A 93 -24.01 11.34 -7.20
N ALA A 94 -25.17 11.96 -7.41
CA ALA A 94 -25.44 13.37 -7.12
C ALA A 94 -26.45 13.44 -5.97
N ASP A 95 -26.06 14.02 -4.83
CA ASP A 95 -26.89 14.14 -3.62
C ASP A 95 -27.60 12.83 -3.21
N GLY A 96 -26.87 11.70 -3.31
CA GLY A 96 -27.36 10.37 -2.95
C GLY A 96 -28.13 9.63 -4.07
N VAL A 97 -28.40 10.29 -5.21
CA VAL A 97 -29.09 9.69 -6.35
C VAL A 97 -28.10 9.31 -7.45
N THR A 98 -28.19 8.09 -7.98
CA THR A 98 -27.38 7.66 -9.14
C THR A 98 -27.86 8.36 -10.42
N VAL A 99 -26.99 9.16 -11.01
CA VAL A 99 -27.29 9.93 -12.24
C VAL A 99 -26.71 9.30 -13.50
N GLY A 100 -25.79 8.35 -13.36
CA GLY A 100 -25.23 7.61 -14.49
C GLY A 100 -24.27 6.53 -14.07
N GLN A 101 -24.10 5.54 -14.94
CA GLN A 101 -23.11 4.48 -14.81
C GLN A 101 -22.23 4.47 -16.05
N GLN A 102 -20.93 4.40 -15.86
CA GLN A 102 -19.94 4.46 -16.94
C GLN A 102 -18.83 3.46 -16.78
N THR A 103 -18.16 3.20 -17.89
CA THR A 103 -16.92 2.44 -17.93
C THR A 103 -15.85 3.27 -18.63
N SER A 104 -14.74 3.47 -17.97
CA SER A 104 -13.64 4.29 -18.50
C SER A 104 -12.30 3.59 -18.34
N PHE A 105 -11.34 3.97 -19.20
CA PHE A 105 -9.99 3.42 -19.22
C PHE A 105 -9.01 4.53 -18.85
N PHE A 106 -8.10 4.20 -17.94
CA PHE A 106 -7.15 5.13 -17.39
C PHE A 106 -5.72 4.61 -17.54
N ARG A 107 -4.80 5.54 -17.79
CA ARG A 107 -3.41 5.38 -17.41
C ARG A 107 -3.28 5.79 -15.97
N ALA A 108 -2.63 4.96 -15.17
CA ALA A 108 -2.47 5.22 -13.76
C ALA A 108 -1.00 5.25 -13.36
N GLN A 109 -0.68 6.11 -12.41
CA GLN A 109 0.60 6.22 -11.74
C GLN A 109 0.34 6.19 -10.24
N LEU A 110 1.18 5.48 -9.49
CA LEU A 110 1.15 5.50 -8.03
C LEU A 110 2.39 6.27 -7.54
N ILE A 111 2.18 7.54 -7.21
CA ILE A 111 3.27 8.40 -6.75
C ILE A 111 3.44 8.25 -5.24
N GLN A 112 4.61 7.81 -4.82
CA GLN A 112 4.96 7.60 -3.42
C GLN A 112 6.33 8.19 -3.09
N ASP A 113 6.51 8.64 -1.84
CA ASP A 113 7.80 9.05 -1.32
C ASP A 113 8.62 7.81 -0.97
N VAL A 114 9.69 7.57 -1.71
CA VAL A 114 10.51 6.36 -1.59
C VAL A 114 11.98 6.68 -1.42
N TRP A 115 12.72 5.76 -0.81
CA TRP A 115 14.17 5.84 -0.72
C TRP A 115 14.82 5.30 -1.99
N ILE A 116 15.74 6.08 -2.57
CA ILE A 116 16.48 5.74 -3.78
C ILE A 116 17.96 5.79 -3.48
N ALA A 117 18.70 4.79 -3.95
CA ALA A 117 20.15 4.77 -3.88
C ALA A 117 20.75 5.87 -4.78
N GLN A 118 21.53 6.79 -4.21
CA GLN A 118 22.21 7.85 -4.98
C GLN A 118 23.42 7.33 -5.76
N GLN A 119 24.03 6.26 -5.27
CA GLN A 119 25.18 5.60 -5.88
C GLN A 119 25.03 4.08 -5.72
N VAL A 120 25.94 3.31 -6.32
CA VAL A 120 26.01 1.86 -6.06
C VAL A 120 26.32 1.63 -4.59
N ILE A 121 25.49 0.84 -3.91
CA ILE A 121 25.66 0.47 -2.50
C ILE A 121 25.93 -1.02 -2.46
N GLN A 122 27.05 -1.39 -1.84
CA GLN A 122 27.49 -2.78 -1.77
C GLN A 122 26.67 -3.60 -0.77
N ARG A 123 26.60 -4.92 -1.00
CA ARG A 123 26.07 -5.88 -0.03
C ARG A 123 26.78 -5.72 1.34
N GLY A 124 26.00 -5.79 2.41
CA GLY A 124 26.49 -5.72 3.79
C GLY A 124 26.59 -4.30 4.36
N VAL A 125 26.45 -3.27 3.52
CA VAL A 125 26.39 -1.88 3.99
C VAL A 125 25.13 -1.66 4.78
N THR A 126 25.22 -1.01 5.95
CA THR A 126 24.07 -0.64 6.79
C THR A 126 23.33 0.54 6.17
N LEU A 127 22.04 0.66 6.46
CA LEU A 127 21.24 1.76 5.88
C LEU A 127 21.67 3.13 6.40
N SER A 128 22.25 3.22 7.59
CA SER A 128 22.83 4.46 8.13
C SER A 128 24.02 4.99 7.33
N GLU A 129 24.80 4.08 6.72
CA GLU A 129 25.98 4.41 5.90
C GLU A 129 25.62 4.55 4.42
N ALA A 130 24.45 4.07 4.03
CA ALA A 130 23.98 4.07 2.65
C ALA A 130 23.63 5.50 2.20
N LYS A 131 24.16 5.93 1.05
CA LYS A 131 23.77 7.20 0.44
C LYS A 131 22.41 7.07 -0.22
N LEU A 132 21.36 7.43 0.53
CA LEU A 132 19.96 7.37 0.13
C LEU A 132 19.37 8.78 -0.01
N VAL A 133 18.43 8.95 -0.92
CA VAL A 133 17.62 10.17 -1.04
C VAL A 133 16.15 9.79 -1.07
N LYS A 134 15.32 10.58 -0.40
CA LYS A 134 13.88 10.43 -0.45
C LYS A 134 13.32 11.21 -1.62
N LYS A 135 12.60 10.56 -2.53
CA LYS A 135 12.08 11.17 -3.76
C LYS A 135 10.69 10.63 -4.09
N LYS A 136 9.81 11.52 -4.57
CA LYS A 136 8.52 11.12 -5.17
C LYS A 136 8.76 10.39 -6.48
N THR A 137 8.27 9.16 -6.56
CA THR A 137 8.51 8.29 -7.72
C THR A 137 7.26 7.50 -8.03
N ASP A 138 7.03 7.23 -9.31
CA ASP A 138 5.98 6.29 -9.72
C ASP A 138 6.42 4.85 -9.42
N VAL A 139 5.66 4.22 -8.56
CA VAL A 139 5.95 2.86 -8.06
C VAL A 139 4.97 1.80 -8.55
N ILE A 140 4.07 2.17 -9.44
CA ILE A 140 2.94 1.31 -9.88
C ILE A 140 3.40 -0.02 -10.47
N ASN A 141 4.57 -0.06 -11.08
CA ASN A 141 5.16 -1.25 -11.71
C ASN A 141 6.07 -2.05 -10.77
N LEU A 142 6.32 -1.56 -9.55
CA LEU A 142 7.10 -2.31 -8.58
C LEU A 142 6.26 -3.44 -8.00
N ARG A 143 6.80 -4.66 -8.04
CA ARG A 143 6.08 -5.86 -7.60
C ARG A 143 6.26 -6.14 -6.12
N ASP A 144 7.44 -5.82 -5.59
CA ASP A 144 7.80 -6.09 -4.21
C ASP A 144 7.51 -4.89 -3.32
N SER A 145 7.28 -5.15 -2.04
CA SER A 145 7.04 -4.13 -1.03
C SER A 145 8.18 -3.12 -0.97
N ILE A 146 7.83 -1.84 -1.04
CA ILE A 146 8.76 -0.73 -0.94
C ILE A 146 9.13 -0.55 0.52
N TRP A 147 10.41 -0.39 0.78
CA TRP A 147 10.85 -0.05 2.11
C TRP A 147 10.63 1.44 2.40
N ILE A 148 9.90 1.72 3.49
CA ILE A 148 9.48 3.07 3.87
C ILE A 148 10.03 3.50 5.24
N GLY A 149 10.83 2.65 5.88
CA GLY A 149 11.41 2.90 7.19
C GLY A 149 12.35 4.11 7.22
N LYS A 150 12.95 4.34 8.38
CA LYS A 150 14.01 5.33 8.56
C LYS A 150 15.37 4.63 8.45
N PRO A 151 16.31 5.14 7.62
CA PRO A 151 17.64 4.57 7.53
C PRO A 151 18.37 4.60 8.89
N ASP A 152 18.74 3.43 9.38
CA ASP A 152 19.45 3.26 10.64
C ASP A 152 20.47 2.09 10.56
N THR A 153 21.04 1.69 11.69
CA THR A 153 22.00 0.59 11.79
C THR A 153 21.32 -0.78 11.93
N SER A 154 20.00 -0.85 12.12
CA SER A 154 19.28 -2.10 12.38
C SER A 154 19.14 -2.98 11.16
N GLN A 155 19.29 -2.38 9.96
CA GLN A 155 19.15 -3.07 8.69
C GLN A 155 20.37 -2.86 7.79
N GLN A 156 20.70 -3.89 7.00
CA GLN A 156 21.76 -3.88 6.01
C GLN A 156 21.31 -4.50 4.68
N LEU A 157 22.03 -4.20 3.61
CA LEU A 157 21.76 -4.74 2.29
C LEU A 157 22.17 -6.20 2.16
N VAL A 158 21.29 -7.05 1.61
CA VAL A 158 21.57 -8.45 1.29
C VAL A 158 22.18 -8.63 -0.10
N THR A 159 21.99 -7.63 -0.99
CA THR A 159 22.52 -7.60 -2.35
C THR A 159 23.09 -6.22 -2.65
N THR A 160 23.96 -6.12 -3.66
CA THR A 160 24.38 -4.82 -4.19
C THR A 160 23.22 -4.15 -4.89
N VAL A 161 23.00 -2.86 -4.58
CA VAL A 161 21.93 -2.04 -5.15
C VAL A 161 22.53 -0.96 -6.02
N SER A 162 22.08 -0.87 -7.27
CA SER A 162 22.56 0.11 -8.25
C SER A 162 22.03 1.52 -7.96
N ALA A 163 22.75 2.54 -8.41
CA ALA A 163 22.29 3.92 -8.37
C ALA A 163 20.92 4.06 -9.09
N GLY A 164 20.03 4.89 -8.55
CA GLY A 164 18.68 5.11 -9.08
C GLY A 164 17.66 4.04 -8.72
N THR A 165 18.04 2.97 -8.02
CA THR A 165 17.14 1.89 -7.62
C THR A 165 16.32 2.29 -6.39
N VAL A 166 15.01 2.06 -6.45
CA VAL A 166 14.11 2.18 -5.28
C VAL A 166 14.40 1.07 -4.31
N LEU A 167 14.55 1.44 -3.03
CA LEU A 167 14.81 0.48 -1.96
C LEU A 167 13.53 -0.31 -1.65
N GLN A 168 13.65 -1.64 -1.66
CA GLN A 168 12.55 -2.58 -1.41
C GLN A 168 12.92 -3.50 -0.24
N GLU A 169 11.91 -4.06 0.46
CA GLU A 169 12.10 -4.96 1.59
C GLU A 169 13.03 -6.14 1.26
N ARG A 170 12.92 -6.69 0.05
CA ARG A 170 13.79 -7.79 -0.41
C ARG A 170 15.27 -7.45 -0.48
N HIS A 171 15.65 -6.17 -0.53
CA HIS A 171 17.05 -5.73 -0.53
C HIS A 171 17.67 -5.75 0.86
N LEU A 172 16.85 -5.94 1.89
CA LEU A 172 17.20 -5.69 3.27
C LEU A 172 17.13 -6.95 4.14
N ARG A 173 17.96 -6.98 5.17
CA ARG A 173 17.84 -7.88 6.31
C ARG A 173 18.21 -7.13 7.58
N ARG A 174 17.82 -7.66 8.72
CA ARG A 174 18.31 -7.15 10.00
C ARG A 174 19.84 -7.30 10.05
N THR A 175 20.52 -6.28 10.58
CA THR A 175 21.97 -6.31 10.75
C THR A 175 22.34 -7.39 11.77
N PRO A 176 23.16 -8.39 11.41
CA PRO A 176 23.60 -9.39 12.37
C PRO A 176 24.41 -8.75 13.49
N ALA A 177 24.13 -9.16 14.72
CA ALA A 177 24.98 -8.84 15.87
C ALA A 177 26.08 -9.89 16.06
N ILE A 178 25.83 -11.12 15.60
CA ILE A 178 26.79 -12.23 15.62
C ILE A 178 26.94 -12.73 14.19
N TYR A 179 28.19 -12.94 13.78
CA TYR A 179 28.52 -13.46 12.45
C TYR A 179 28.96 -14.92 12.54
N ARG A 180 28.76 -15.66 11.45
CA ARG A 180 29.23 -17.02 11.30
C ARG A 180 30.76 -17.09 11.58
N ASN A 181 31.17 -18.14 12.26
CA ASN A 181 32.56 -18.37 12.77
C ASN A 181 33.01 -17.40 13.87
N GLN A 182 32.15 -16.61 14.44
CA GLN A 182 32.44 -15.81 15.63
C GLN A 182 32.32 -16.67 16.88
N THR A 183 33.26 -16.53 17.79
CA THR A 183 33.18 -17.13 19.12
C THR A 183 32.45 -16.19 20.06
N VAL A 184 31.41 -16.71 20.73
CA VAL A 184 30.52 -15.95 21.63
C VAL A 184 30.28 -16.77 22.91
N GLU A 185 29.67 -16.14 23.92
CA GLU A 185 29.24 -16.82 25.14
C GLU A 185 27.78 -17.29 25.02
N ALA A 186 27.56 -18.56 25.26
CA ALA A 186 26.24 -19.12 25.47
C ALA A 186 25.90 -19.07 26.95
N VAL A 187 24.83 -18.38 27.29
CA VAL A 187 24.32 -18.24 28.65
C VAL A 187 23.08 -19.10 28.81
N LEU A 188 23.15 -20.03 29.74
CA LEU A 188 22.05 -20.87 30.16
C LEU A 188 21.65 -20.48 31.58
N SER A 189 20.42 -20.00 31.75
CA SER A 189 19.89 -19.65 33.07
C SER A 189 18.72 -20.58 33.42
N HIS A 190 18.85 -21.25 34.55
CA HIS A 190 17.80 -22.08 35.14
C HIS A 190 17.70 -21.82 36.63
N LYS A 191 16.59 -21.19 37.08
CA LYS A 191 16.39 -20.75 38.48
C LYS A 191 17.59 -19.93 39.00
N ALA A 192 18.31 -20.39 40.01
CA ALA A 192 19.49 -19.75 40.57
C ALA A 192 20.81 -20.15 39.90
N LEU A 193 20.80 -21.05 38.90
CA LEU A 193 21.98 -21.52 38.20
C LEU A 193 22.14 -20.77 36.87
N GLU A 194 23.32 -20.17 36.67
CA GLU A 194 23.76 -19.60 35.41
C GLU A 194 25.04 -20.33 34.96
N ILE A 195 24.99 -20.87 33.74
CA ILE A 195 26.14 -21.54 33.12
C ILE A 195 26.54 -20.76 31.89
N ARG A 196 27.81 -20.46 31.75
CA ARG A 196 28.41 -19.77 30.60
C ARG A 196 29.36 -20.73 29.87
N LEU A 197 29.17 -20.80 28.54
CA LEU A 197 29.97 -21.69 27.67
C LEU A 197 30.50 -20.89 26.49
N ARG A 198 31.74 -21.17 26.07
CA ARG A 198 32.25 -20.67 24.79
C ARG A 198 31.69 -21.50 23.65
N VAL A 199 31.07 -20.83 22.66
CA VAL A 199 30.48 -21.47 21.50
C VAL A 199 30.89 -20.75 20.23
N LEU A 200 30.97 -21.50 19.14
CA LEU A 200 31.21 -20.97 17.79
C LEU A 200 29.85 -20.81 17.05
N ALA A 201 29.58 -19.64 16.56
CA ALA A 201 28.40 -19.40 15.74
C ALA A 201 28.54 -20.09 14.36
N LEU A 202 27.56 -20.89 13.98
CA LEU A 202 27.53 -21.58 12.69
C LEU A 202 26.80 -20.78 11.59
N GLU A 203 26.08 -19.72 11.99
CA GLU A 203 25.32 -18.83 11.11
C GLU A 203 25.27 -17.41 11.66
N ASP A 204 24.98 -16.42 10.77
CA ASP A 204 24.76 -15.04 11.19
C ASP A 204 23.44 -14.91 11.97
N GLY A 205 23.37 -14.00 12.94
CA GLY A 205 22.14 -13.72 13.67
C GLY A 205 22.03 -12.29 14.16
N ALA A 206 20.87 -11.68 13.95
CA ALA A 206 20.49 -10.42 14.56
C ALA A 206 19.90 -10.66 15.97
N PRO A 207 19.84 -9.65 16.84
CA PRO A 207 19.22 -9.78 18.15
C PRO A 207 17.80 -10.35 18.06
N GLY A 208 17.52 -11.41 18.86
CA GLY A 208 16.28 -12.17 18.84
C GLY A 208 16.23 -13.34 17.85
N ASP A 209 17.21 -13.50 16.94
CA ASP A 209 17.29 -14.67 16.07
C ASP A 209 17.78 -15.90 16.82
N VAL A 210 17.23 -17.06 16.47
CA VAL A 210 17.71 -18.35 16.97
C VAL A 210 18.72 -18.91 15.99
N ILE A 211 19.99 -19.02 16.43
CA ILE A 211 21.10 -19.50 15.60
C ILE A 211 21.66 -20.82 16.08
N ARG A 212 22.28 -21.56 15.18
CA ARG A 212 23.04 -22.77 15.50
C ARG A 212 24.44 -22.40 15.99
N LEU A 213 24.85 -23.10 17.01
CA LEU A 213 26.09 -22.87 17.72
C LEU A 213 26.79 -24.21 17.93
N ARG A 214 28.10 -24.20 17.97
CA ARG A 214 28.89 -25.38 18.31
C ARG A 214 29.67 -25.13 19.61
N ASN A 215 29.48 -25.96 20.59
CA ASN A 215 30.30 -25.92 21.82
C ASN A 215 31.76 -26.22 21.47
N THR A 216 32.66 -25.31 21.82
CA THR A 216 34.10 -25.43 21.46
C THR A 216 34.78 -26.56 22.19
N SER A 217 34.29 -27.01 23.36
CA SER A 217 34.90 -28.09 24.17
C SER A 217 34.35 -29.48 23.81
N SER A 218 33.01 -29.60 23.57
CA SER A 218 32.38 -30.91 23.34
C SER A 218 32.05 -31.16 21.86
N ALA A 219 32.27 -30.18 20.99
CA ALA A 219 31.89 -30.18 19.56
C ALA A 219 30.40 -30.40 19.29
N LYS A 220 29.54 -30.47 20.30
CA LYS A 220 28.09 -30.64 20.15
C LYS A 220 27.45 -29.37 19.64
N GLU A 221 26.45 -29.53 18.74
CA GLU A 221 25.64 -28.42 18.25
C GLU A 221 24.46 -28.15 19.19
N ILE A 222 24.20 -26.88 19.44
CA ILE A 222 23.10 -26.36 20.24
C ILE A 222 22.46 -25.20 19.51
N ARG A 223 21.27 -24.80 19.92
CA ARG A 223 20.61 -23.59 19.43
C ARG A 223 20.50 -22.55 20.53
N GLY A 224 20.64 -21.29 20.16
CA GLY A 224 20.50 -20.19 21.11
C GLY A 224 19.96 -18.93 20.45
N THR A 225 19.26 -18.13 21.25
CA THR A 225 18.73 -16.83 20.84
C THR A 225 19.79 -15.76 21.02
N VAL A 226 20.10 -15.02 19.99
CA VAL A 226 21.05 -13.90 20.03
C VAL A 226 20.52 -12.80 20.94
N ILE A 227 21.31 -12.41 21.93
CA ILE A 227 20.99 -11.28 22.82
C ILE A 227 21.70 -10.02 22.33
N ASN A 228 23.00 -10.11 22.10
CA ASN A 228 23.87 -9.03 21.63
C ASN A 228 25.04 -9.59 20.82
N SER A 229 26.04 -8.77 20.51
CA SER A 229 27.19 -9.15 19.69
C SER A 229 28.17 -10.15 20.40
N ARG A 230 27.93 -10.48 21.67
CA ARG A 230 28.81 -11.35 22.47
C ARG A 230 28.10 -12.51 23.14
N GLU A 231 26.77 -12.42 23.28
CA GLU A 231 26.00 -13.35 24.11
C GLU A 231 24.82 -13.94 23.36
N VAL A 232 24.59 -15.21 23.57
CA VAL A 232 23.42 -15.97 23.13
C VAL A 232 22.77 -16.67 24.33
N LYS A 233 21.45 -16.63 24.38
CA LYS A 233 20.67 -17.36 25.40
C LYS A 233 20.32 -18.75 24.88
N VAL A 234 20.68 -19.77 25.63
CA VAL A 234 20.31 -21.16 25.36
C VAL A 234 19.19 -21.57 26.30
N THR A 235 18.16 -22.23 25.75
CA THR A 235 17.08 -22.85 26.54
C THR A 235 17.07 -24.34 26.26
N PHE A 236 16.85 -25.16 27.29
CA PHE A 236 16.62 -26.62 27.16
C PHE A 236 15.18 -26.92 26.75
#